data_a6302eac32a06ef035aa2864de9b80d0
#
_entry.id   a6302eac32a06ef035aa2864de9b80d0
#
_cell.length_a   1.000
_cell.length_b   1.000
_cell.length_c   1.000
_cell.angle_alpha   90.00
_cell.angle_beta   90.00
_cell.angle_gamma   90.00
#
_symmetry.space_group_name_H-M   'P 1'
#
loop_
_entity.id
_entity.type
_entity.pdbx_description
1 polymer ?
#
loop_
_entity_poly.entity_id
_entity_poly.type
_entity_poly.pdbx_seq_one_letter_code
_entity_poly.pdbx_strand_id
1 'polypeptide(L)'
;MKTFALKKVLRKIRSVSTFWIAEQTLQHLEAIRTYELGIVLDMLPPRGRVLEIGAGTGWQARALENRGYDVSAIDIASSNYGANRVWSVTEYDGKNIPFDDNTFSIIFSSNTLEHIPYISEFQKEIHRVLKPNGVALHVLPSSSWCLWTNITYLLKWWTIPTAHGESAKNSLTEIYYFSRWWWVRLFRETGWKIVAQDSNRLFYTGASIMDSNLNISMRNKLSCVLGSSCNIFVLSSSDEADSQV
;
A
#
# COMPACT_ATOMS: atom_id res chain seq x y z
N MET A 1 25.71 11.56 -45.94
CA MET A 1 26.16 12.03 -44.60
C MET A 1 25.09 12.80 -43.80
N LYS A 2 24.22 13.60 -44.39
CA LYS A 2 23.20 14.43 -43.63
C LYS A 2 22.10 13.61 -42.97
N THR A 3 21.69 12.47 -43.49
CA THR A 3 20.62 11.62 -42.90
C THR A 3 21.03 10.86 -41.64
N PHE A 4 22.31 10.58 -41.46
CA PHE A 4 22.83 9.89 -40.27
C PHE A 4 22.91 10.82 -39.04
N ALA A 5 23.26 12.09 -39.24
CA ALA A 5 23.28 13.10 -38.22
C ALA A 5 21.88 13.42 -37.68
N LEU A 6 20.87 13.52 -38.57
CA LEU A 6 19.49 13.79 -38.19
C LEU A 6 18.89 12.66 -37.37
N LYS A 7 19.14 11.39 -37.75
CA LYS A 7 18.70 10.23 -36.93
C LYS A 7 19.33 10.19 -35.52
N LYS A 8 20.60 10.61 -35.40
CA LYS A 8 21.30 10.67 -34.12
C LYS A 8 20.75 11.77 -33.21
N VAL A 9 20.40 12.95 -33.77
CA VAL A 9 19.78 14.04 -33.09
C VAL A 9 18.35 13.69 -32.63
N LEU A 10 17.53 13.11 -33.50
CA LEU A 10 16.19 12.66 -33.19
C LEU A 10 16.17 11.56 -32.08
N ARG A 11 17.17 10.66 -32.10
CA ARG A 11 17.33 9.62 -31.06
C ARG A 11 17.72 10.24 -29.71
N LYS A 12 18.54 11.28 -29.71
CA LYS A 12 18.94 12.01 -28.49
C LYS A 12 17.79 12.84 -27.92
N ILE A 13 17.00 13.50 -28.78
CA ILE A 13 15.78 14.23 -28.35
C ILE A 13 14.75 13.26 -27.77
N ARG A 14 14.56 12.10 -28.42
CA ARG A 14 13.63 11.08 -27.94
C ARG A 14 14.07 10.46 -26.61
N SER A 15 15.37 10.26 -26.38
CA SER A 15 15.90 9.76 -25.10
C SER A 15 15.78 10.80 -23.98
N VAL A 16 15.95 12.07 -24.27
CA VAL A 16 15.80 13.16 -23.32
C VAL A 16 14.32 13.34 -22.95
N SER A 17 13.41 13.34 -23.94
CA SER A 17 11.97 13.49 -23.66
C SER A 17 11.41 12.29 -22.87
N THR A 18 11.83 11.07 -23.17
CA THR A 18 11.42 9.88 -22.39
C THR A 18 11.98 9.90 -20.96
N PHE A 19 13.20 10.40 -20.77
CA PHE A 19 13.79 10.57 -19.44
C PHE A 19 12.99 11.60 -18.59
N TRP A 20 12.68 12.77 -19.15
CA TRP A 20 11.88 13.80 -18.46
C TRP A 20 10.47 13.33 -18.12
N ILE A 21 9.81 12.60 -19.03
CA ILE A 21 8.49 12.02 -18.75
C ILE A 21 8.56 10.98 -17.63
N ALA A 22 9.58 10.11 -17.65
CA ALA A 22 9.77 9.11 -16.60
C ALA A 22 10.06 9.76 -15.24
N GLU A 23 10.88 10.81 -15.18
CA GLU A 23 11.19 11.53 -13.95
C GLU A 23 9.96 12.25 -13.38
N GLN A 24 9.17 12.95 -14.22
CA GLN A 24 7.92 13.57 -13.79
C GLN A 24 6.92 12.54 -13.26
N THR A 25 6.86 11.36 -13.87
CA THR A 25 5.98 10.27 -13.45
C THR A 25 6.38 9.72 -12.07
N LEU A 26 7.68 9.56 -11.82
CA LEU A 26 8.19 9.13 -10.51
C LEU A 26 7.94 10.17 -9.42
N GLN A 27 8.19 11.45 -9.70
CA GLN A 27 7.89 12.55 -8.79
C GLN A 27 6.41 12.62 -8.45
N HIS A 28 5.54 12.36 -9.43
CA HIS A 28 4.11 12.33 -9.23
C HIS A 28 3.67 11.16 -8.34
N LEU A 29 4.22 9.97 -8.55
CA LEU A 29 3.97 8.82 -7.69
C LEU A 29 4.44 9.08 -6.25
N GLU A 30 5.60 9.68 -6.07
CA GLU A 30 6.11 10.09 -4.77
C GLU A 30 5.17 11.08 -4.08
N ALA A 31 4.62 12.05 -4.81
CA ALA A 31 3.63 12.99 -4.27
C ALA A 31 2.34 12.28 -3.81
N ILE A 32 1.84 11.27 -4.56
CA ILE A 32 0.69 10.45 -4.15
C ILE A 32 1.02 9.71 -2.86
N ARG A 33 2.16 9.02 -2.79
CA ARG A 33 2.55 8.22 -1.62
C ARG A 33 2.83 9.10 -0.40
N THR A 34 3.41 10.28 -0.59
CA THR A 34 3.61 11.27 0.50
C THR A 34 2.28 11.76 1.05
N TYR A 35 1.30 12.03 0.18
CA TYR A 35 -0.04 12.42 0.61
C TYR A 35 -0.74 11.30 1.40
N GLU A 36 -0.68 10.04 0.92
CA GLU A 36 -1.23 8.88 1.61
C GLU A 36 -0.59 8.68 2.99
N LEU A 37 0.74 8.78 3.07
CA LEU A 37 1.46 8.67 4.33
C LEU A 37 1.07 9.79 5.31
N GLY A 38 0.77 11.00 4.81
CA GLY A 38 0.24 12.09 5.64
C GLY A 38 -1.04 11.69 6.37
N ILE A 39 -2.01 11.09 5.66
CA ILE A 39 -3.25 10.60 6.27
C ILE A 39 -2.98 9.50 7.31
N VAL A 40 -2.08 8.56 6.99
CA VAL A 40 -1.67 7.49 7.90
C VAL A 40 -1.11 8.05 9.19
N LEU A 41 -0.25 9.04 9.12
CA LEU A 41 0.40 9.66 10.28
C LEU A 41 -0.57 10.38 11.21
N ASP A 42 -1.64 10.98 10.66
CA ASP A 42 -2.70 11.59 11.46
C ASP A 42 -3.51 10.55 12.26
N MET A 43 -3.44 9.28 11.86
CA MET A 43 -4.15 8.16 12.50
C MET A 43 -3.26 7.30 13.41
N LEU A 44 -1.94 7.45 13.33
CA LEU A 44 -0.99 6.71 14.16
C LEU A 44 -0.75 7.42 15.52
N PRO A 45 -0.45 6.67 16.59
CA PRO A 45 0.10 7.25 17.80
C PRO A 45 1.36 8.07 17.47
N PRO A 46 1.59 9.21 18.14
CA PRO A 46 2.65 10.16 17.76
C PRO A 46 4.07 9.63 17.96
N ARG A 47 4.24 8.53 18.66
CA ARG A 47 5.53 7.85 18.93
C ARG A 47 5.30 6.37 19.11
N GLY A 48 6.35 5.57 18.90
CA GLY A 48 6.33 4.15 19.18
C GLY A 48 7.35 3.38 18.35
N ARG A 49 7.50 2.11 18.69
CA ARG A 49 8.24 1.16 17.87
C ARG A 49 7.32 0.58 16.81
N VAL A 50 7.66 0.84 15.56
CA VAL A 50 6.87 0.48 14.39
C VAL A 50 7.50 -0.70 13.67
N LEU A 51 6.67 -1.68 13.28
CA LEU A 51 7.03 -2.66 12.25
C LEU A 51 6.28 -2.32 10.97
N GLU A 52 7.01 -2.04 9.90
CA GLU A 52 6.45 -1.98 8.55
C GLU A 52 6.53 -3.36 7.87
N ILE A 53 5.38 -3.89 7.47
CA ILE A 53 5.25 -5.18 6.77
C ILE A 53 5.07 -4.92 5.27
N GLY A 54 5.91 -5.54 4.43
CA GLY A 54 5.90 -5.33 2.99
C GLY A 54 6.51 -3.99 2.61
N ALA A 55 7.66 -3.67 3.20
CA ALA A 55 8.28 -2.34 3.09
C ALA A 55 8.81 -1.99 1.70
N GLY A 56 8.91 -2.96 0.79
CA GLY A 56 9.39 -2.74 -0.57
C GLY A 56 10.78 -2.10 -0.59
N THR A 57 10.86 -0.85 -1.05
CA THR A 57 12.11 -0.08 -1.06
C THR A 57 12.53 0.43 0.32
N GLY A 58 11.66 0.36 1.35
CA GLY A 58 11.88 0.95 2.67
C GLY A 58 11.66 2.47 2.72
N TRP A 59 11.04 3.04 1.70
CA TRP A 59 10.80 4.49 1.63
C TRP A 59 9.89 4.99 2.76
N GLN A 60 8.82 4.25 3.07
CA GLN A 60 7.89 4.62 4.14
C GLN A 60 8.55 4.44 5.52
N ALA A 61 9.33 3.37 5.72
CA ALA A 61 10.14 3.17 6.92
C ALA A 61 11.05 4.37 7.19
N ARG A 62 11.81 4.80 6.19
CA ARG A 62 12.66 6.00 6.29
C ARG A 62 11.86 7.26 6.61
N ALA A 63 10.68 7.40 6.00
CA ALA A 63 9.83 8.57 6.25
C ALA A 63 9.23 8.58 7.67
N LEU A 64 8.93 7.42 8.25
CA LEU A 64 8.50 7.25 9.63
C LEU A 64 9.65 7.53 10.61
N GLU A 65 10.85 6.98 10.35
CA GLU A 65 12.05 7.24 11.14
C GLU A 65 12.38 8.74 11.21
N ASN A 66 12.31 9.44 10.08
CA ASN A 66 12.51 10.91 10.00
C ASN A 66 11.49 11.70 10.84
N ARG A 67 10.40 11.07 11.26
CA ARG A 67 9.39 11.65 12.16
C ARG A 67 9.54 11.21 13.61
N GLY A 68 10.60 10.48 13.94
CA GLY A 68 10.97 10.10 15.29
C GLY A 68 10.37 8.77 15.77
N TYR A 69 9.88 7.93 14.86
CA TYR A 69 9.52 6.54 15.20
C TYR A 69 10.77 5.65 15.25
N ASP A 70 10.77 4.65 16.13
CA ASP A 70 11.72 3.55 16.12
C ASP A 70 11.19 2.49 15.13
N VAL A 71 11.79 2.40 13.94
CA VAL A 71 11.24 1.61 12.82
C VAL A 71 12.06 0.34 12.57
N SER A 72 11.36 -0.76 12.43
CA SER A 72 11.84 -1.98 11.79
C SER A 72 10.99 -2.24 10.54
N ALA A 73 11.59 -2.78 9.48
CA ALA A 73 10.88 -3.05 8.24
C ALA A 73 11.22 -4.44 7.72
N ILE A 74 10.20 -5.16 7.23
CA ILE A 74 10.35 -6.49 6.64
C ILE A 74 9.72 -6.56 5.26
N ASP A 75 10.32 -7.38 4.39
CA ASP A 75 9.77 -7.75 3.09
C ASP A 75 10.26 -9.15 2.69
N ILE A 76 9.57 -9.79 1.76
CA ILE A 76 9.98 -11.10 1.26
C ILE A 76 11.21 -10.97 0.34
N ALA A 77 12.07 -11.99 0.33
CA ALA A 77 13.26 -12.00 -0.51
C ALA A 77 12.97 -11.93 -2.01
N SER A 78 11.79 -12.43 -2.44
CA SER A 78 11.31 -12.38 -3.83
C SER A 78 10.69 -11.03 -4.23
N SER A 79 10.72 -10.02 -3.36
CA SER A 79 10.19 -8.69 -3.65
C SER A 79 10.91 -8.05 -4.85
N ASN A 80 10.14 -7.50 -5.78
CA ASN A 80 10.65 -6.78 -6.95
C ASN A 80 11.42 -5.48 -6.59
N TYR A 81 11.38 -5.09 -5.32
CA TYR A 81 11.98 -3.84 -4.81
C TYR A 81 13.34 -4.04 -4.16
N GLY A 82 13.80 -5.28 -3.97
CA GLY A 82 15.04 -5.59 -3.26
C GLY A 82 16.28 -4.89 -3.78
N ALA A 83 16.39 -4.70 -5.11
CA ALA A 83 17.52 -3.99 -5.74
C ALA A 83 17.48 -2.45 -5.56
N ASN A 84 16.35 -1.87 -5.17
CA ASN A 84 16.13 -0.42 -5.09
C ASN A 84 15.87 0.05 -3.64
N ARG A 85 16.34 -0.69 -2.65
CA ARG A 85 16.17 -0.33 -1.23
C ARG A 85 16.89 0.98 -0.91
N VAL A 86 16.17 1.88 -0.27
CA VAL A 86 16.66 3.19 0.18
C VAL A 86 16.76 3.25 1.71
N TRP A 87 16.36 2.17 2.40
CA TRP A 87 16.42 1.99 3.85
C TRP A 87 16.62 0.51 4.20
N SER A 88 17.01 0.21 5.43
CA SER A 88 17.28 -1.16 5.87
C SER A 88 15.98 -1.97 5.98
N VAL A 89 15.85 -3.03 5.19
CA VAL A 89 14.70 -3.93 5.19
C VAL A 89 15.19 -5.34 5.44
N THR A 90 14.67 -5.99 6.48
CA THR A 90 14.97 -7.38 6.82
C THR A 90 14.15 -8.31 5.93
N GLU A 91 14.82 -9.25 5.28
CA GLU A 91 14.14 -10.27 4.48
C GLU A 91 13.60 -11.38 5.38
N TYR A 92 12.39 -11.86 5.08
CA TYR A 92 11.75 -12.94 5.82
C TYR A 92 11.03 -13.93 4.88
N ASP A 93 10.49 -14.99 5.42
CA ASP A 93 9.90 -16.10 4.66
C ASP A 93 8.46 -15.86 4.18
N GLY A 94 7.87 -14.68 4.49
CA GLY A 94 6.50 -14.34 4.18
C GLY A 94 5.45 -14.95 5.13
N LYS A 95 5.87 -15.70 6.14
CA LYS A 95 4.98 -16.41 7.08
C LYS A 95 5.25 -16.05 8.54
N ASN A 96 6.50 -16.17 8.96
CA ASN A 96 6.92 -15.98 10.34
C ASN A 96 7.61 -14.63 10.47
N ILE A 97 7.04 -13.73 11.25
CA ILE A 97 7.64 -12.41 11.49
C ILE A 97 8.89 -12.60 12.39
N PRO A 98 10.10 -12.19 11.94
CA PRO A 98 11.36 -12.54 12.61
C PRO A 98 11.66 -11.63 13.82
N PHE A 99 10.70 -11.46 14.69
CA PHE A 99 10.79 -10.68 15.92
C PHE A 99 10.08 -11.40 17.07
N ASP A 100 10.50 -11.08 18.30
CA ASP A 100 9.91 -11.63 19.51
C ASP A 100 8.48 -11.13 19.73
N ASP A 101 7.74 -11.86 20.58
CA ASP A 101 6.40 -11.48 21.01
C ASP A 101 6.40 -10.10 21.66
N ASN A 102 5.30 -9.37 21.52
CA ASN A 102 5.09 -8.06 22.16
C ASN A 102 6.23 -7.06 21.93
N THR A 103 6.80 -7.05 20.72
CA THR A 103 7.94 -6.17 20.39
C THR A 103 7.49 -4.78 19.94
N PHE A 104 6.41 -4.68 19.18
CA PHE A 104 6.01 -3.44 18.51
C PHE A 104 4.76 -2.83 19.14
N SER A 105 4.74 -1.51 19.27
CA SER A 105 3.55 -0.78 19.66
C SER A 105 2.66 -0.39 18.47
N ILE A 106 3.24 -0.42 17.27
CA ILE A 106 2.55 -0.10 16.02
C ILE A 106 2.96 -1.12 14.96
N ILE A 107 1.97 -1.70 14.28
CA ILE A 107 2.18 -2.44 13.04
C ILE A 107 1.62 -1.59 11.91
N PHE A 108 2.38 -1.45 10.84
CA PHE A 108 1.98 -0.72 9.65
C PHE A 108 2.16 -1.57 8.39
N SER A 109 1.19 -1.53 7.48
CA SER A 109 1.36 -2.07 6.13
C SER A 109 0.59 -1.26 5.11
N SER A 110 1.12 -1.18 3.90
CA SER A 110 0.50 -0.45 2.80
C SER A 110 0.54 -1.26 1.52
N ASN A 111 -0.65 -1.64 1.02
CA ASN A 111 -0.82 -2.45 -0.18
C ASN A 111 0.03 -3.74 -0.14
N THR A 112 -0.11 -4.49 0.95
CA THR A 112 0.69 -5.70 1.22
C THR A 112 -0.20 -6.89 1.60
N LEU A 113 -1.18 -6.70 2.51
CA LEU A 113 -1.93 -7.83 3.07
C LEU A 113 -2.75 -8.58 2.02
N GLU A 114 -3.17 -7.91 0.96
CA GLU A 114 -3.87 -8.51 -0.18
C GLU A 114 -3.02 -9.54 -0.96
N HIS A 115 -1.70 -9.47 -0.81
CA HIS A 115 -0.74 -10.39 -1.44
C HIS A 115 -0.35 -11.57 -0.55
N ILE A 116 -0.93 -11.69 0.64
CA ILE A 116 -0.63 -12.78 1.56
C ILE A 116 -1.67 -13.90 1.40
N PRO A 117 -1.32 -15.08 0.86
CA PRO A 117 -2.29 -16.13 0.54
C PRO A 117 -2.95 -16.73 1.78
N TYR A 118 -2.32 -16.71 2.95
CA TYR A 118 -2.86 -17.20 4.24
C TYR A 118 -3.09 -16.06 5.22
N ILE A 119 -3.81 -15.06 4.76
CA ILE A 119 -3.99 -13.82 5.51
C ILE A 119 -4.61 -14.03 6.90
N SER A 120 -5.50 -15.00 7.08
CA SER A 120 -6.11 -15.30 8.39
C SER A 120 -5.09 -15.84 9.39
N GLU A 121 -4.20 -16.73 8.95
CA GLU A 121 -3.10 -17.25 9.77
C GLU A 121 -2.06 -16.17 10.06
N PHE A 122 -1.77 -15.33 9.09
CA PHE A 122 -0.81 -14.25 9.23
C PHE A 122 -1.25 -13.18 10.25
N GLN A 123 -2.56 -13.01 10.46
CA GLN A 123 -3.06 -12.15 11.54
C GLN A 123 -2.58 -12.61 12.93
N LYS A 124 -2.37 -13.92 13.16
CA LYS A 124 -1.81 -14.44 14.42
C LYS A 124 -0.38 -13.97 14.66
N GLU A 125 0.43 -13.90 13.60
CA GLU A 125 1.79 -13.37 13.68
C GLU A 125 1.80 -11.86 13.97
N ILE A 126 0.87 -11.11 13.36
CA ILE A 126 0.70 -9.69 13.66
C ILE A 126 0.32 -9.51 15.14
N HIS A 127 -0.65 -10.27 15.65
CA HIS A 127 -1.02 -10.26 17.07
C HIS A 127 0.16 -10.61 17.97
N ARG A 128 0.93 -11.65 17.63
CA ARG A 128 2.05 -12.13 18.43
C ARG A 128 3.10 -11.05 18.66
N VAL A 129 3.49 -10.32 17.59
CA VAL A 129 4.54 -9.31 17.69
C VAL A 129 4.04 -7.96 18.17
N LEU A 130 2.72 -7.73 18.16
CA LEU A 130 2.11 -6.49 18.64
C LEU A 130 2.03 -6.52 20.18
N LYS A 131 2.42 -5.43 20.81
CA LYS A 131 2.26 -5.25 22.27
C LYS A 131 0.79 -5.20 22.68
N PRO A 132 0.47 -5.59 23.92
CA PRO A 132 -0.80 -5.19 24.53
C PRO A 132 -1.01 -3.66 24.37
N ASN A 133 -2.24 -3.24 24.08
CA ASN A 133 -2.57 -1.84 23.75
C ASN A 133 -1.90 -1.26 22.51
N GLY A 134 -1.24 -2.09 21.70
CA GLY A 134 -0.69 -1.69 20.41
C GLY A 134 -1.78 -1.52 19.34
N VAL A 135 -1.44 -0.87 18.26
CA VAL A 135 -2.33 -0.66 17.12
C VAL A 135 -1.74 -1.22 15.84
N ALA A 136 -2.58 -1.79 14.99
CA ALA A 136 -2.20 -2.14 13.63
C ALA A 136 -2.95 -1.22 12.65
N LEU A 137 -2.22 -0.59 11.73
CA LEU A 137 -2.77 0.26 10.68
C LEU A 137 -2.46 -0.34 9.32
N HIS A 138 -3.51 -0.59 8.54
CA HIS A 138 -3.39 -1.19 7.22
C HIS A 138 -4.04 -0.31 6.16
N VAL A 139 -3.28 0.00 5.11
CA VAL A 139 -3.77 0.63 3.89
C VAL A 139 -3.95 -0.46 2.84
N LEU A 140 -5.15 -0.59 2.31
CA LEU A 140 -5.55 -1.70 1.45
C LEU A 140 -6.28 -1.19 0.21
N PRO A 141 -6.09 -1.78 -0.97
CA PRO A 141 -6.82 -1.39 -2.15
C PRO A 141 -8.33 -1.56 -1.94
N SER A 142 -9.12 -0.72 -2.58
CA SER A 142 -10.57 -0.69 -2.44
C SER A 142 -11.29 -1.37 -3.60
N SER A 143 -12.57 -1.71 -3.40
CA SER A 143 -13.45 -2.14 -4.48
C SER A 143 -13.53 -1.10 -5.61
N SER A 144 -13.49 0.21 -5.28
CA SER A 144 -13.50 1.28 -6.28
C SER A 144 -12.26 1.23 -7.15
N TRP A 145 -11.07 1.05 -6.56
CA TRP A 145 -9.84 0.89 -7.31
C TRP A 145 -9.92 -0.29 -8.27
N CYS A 146 -10.38 -1.44 -7.80
CA CYS A 146 -10.51 -2.65 -8.60
C CYS A 146 -11.52 -2.47 -9.75
N LEU A 147 -12.71 -1.95 -9.46
CA LEU A 147 -13.75 -1.69 -10.44
C LEU A 147 -13.24 -0.77 -11.56
N TRP A 148 -12.68 0.38 -11.20
CA TRP A 148 -12.20 1.36 -12.17
C TRP A 148 -10.92 0.89 -12.89
N THR A 149 -10.12 0.04 -12.29
CA THR A 149 -9.01 -0.63 -12.97
C THR A 149 -9.55 -1.55 -14.07
N ASN A 150 -10.53 -2.39 -13.79
CA ASN A 150 -11.18 -3.23 -14.80
C ASN A 150 -11.77 -2.41 -15.96
N ILE A 151 -12.51 -1.33 -15.64
CA ILE A 151 -13.11 -0.44 -16.65
C ILE A 151 -12.01 0.22 -17.49
N THR A 152 -10.96 0.74 -16.90
CA THR A 152 -9.89 1.41 -17.64
C THR A 152 -9.09 0.46 -18.53
N TYR A 153 -8.87 -0.78 -18.09
CA TYR A 153 -8.26 -1.82 -18.91
C TYR A 153 -9.15 -2.18 -20.10
N LEU A 154 -10.45 -2.36 -19.88
CA LEU A 154 -11.40 -2.64 -20.94
C LEU A 154 -11.44 -1.52 -21.98
N LEU A 155 -11.49 -0.26 -21.55
CA LEU A 155 -11.54 0.89 -22.44
C LEU A 155 -10.24 1.15 -23.21
N LYS A 156 -9.07 0.90 -22.60
CA LYS A 156 -7.76 1.16 -23.24
C LYS A 156 -7.26 0.00 -24.07
N TRP A 157 -7.47 -1.24 -23.64
CA TRP A 157 -6.81 -2.43 -24.21
C TRP A 157 -7.78 -3.53 -24.60
N TRP A 158 -9.09 -3.35 -24.44
CA TRP A 158 -10.13 -4.36 -24.71
C TRP A 158 -9.86 -5.69 -23.97
N THR A 159 -9.29 -5.61 -22.77
CA THR A 159 -8.96 -6.77 -21.94
C THR A 159 -9.32 -6.48 -20.47
N ILE A 160 -9.33 -7.52 -19.67
CA ILE A 160 -9.50 -7.45 -18.21
C ILE A 160 -8.14 -7.80 -17.59
N PRO A 161 -7.67 -7.05 -16.57
CA PRO A 161 -6.40 -7.35 -15.90
C PRO A 161 -6.48 -8.71 -15.17
N THR A 162 -5.33 -9.29 -14.88
CA THR A 162 -5.23 -10.40 -13.92
C THR A 162 -5.60 -9.92 -12.52
N ALA A 163 -6.00 -10.83 -11.64
CA ALA A 163 -6.18 -10.51 -10.23
C ALA A 163 -4.89 -9.92 -9.65
N HIS A 164 -5.02 -8.94 -8.78
CA HIS A 164 -3.92 -8.24 -8.14
C HIS A 164 -3.52 -8.93 -6.82
N GLY A 165 -4.51 -9.34 -6.03
CA GLY A 165 -4.32 -10.03 -4.75
C GLY A 165 -4.48 -11.55 -4.84
N GLU A 166 -4.12 -12.24 -3.76
CA GLU A 166 -4.08 -13.71 -3.70
C GLU A 166 -5.45 -14.35 -3.37
N SER A 167 -6.38 -13.60 -2.78
CA SER A 167 -7.67 -14.14 -2.34
C SER A 167 -8.66 -14.36 -3.48
N ALA A 168 -8.48 -13.73 -4.63
CA ALA A 168 -9.42 -13.74 -5.74
C ALA A 168 -8.95 -14.61 -6.91
N LYS A 169 -9.88 -15.31 -7.55
CA LYS A 169 -9.59 -16.10 -8.76
C LYS A 169 -9.38 -15.24 -10.01
N ASN A 170 -9.98 -14.07 -10.06
CA ASN A 170 -9.88 -13.11 -11.17
C ASN A 170 -10.20 -11.70 -10.67
N SER A 171 -9.91 -10.68 -11.49
CA SER A 171 -10.08 -9.28 -11.12
C SER A 171 -11.55 -8.85 -10.91
N LEU A 172 -12.53 -9.57 -11.41
CA LEU A 172 -13.94 -9.26 -11.16
C LEU A 172 -14.37 -9.73 -9.76
N THR A 173 -13.97 -10.94 -9.37
CA THR A 173 -14.23 -11.44 -8.01
C THR A 173 -13.42 -10.64 -6.95
N GLU A 174 -12.31 -10.06 -7.33
CA GLU A 174 -11.47 -9.23 -6.49
C GLU A 174 -12.18 -7.97 -5.97
N ILE A 175 -13.18 -7.45 -6.71
CA ILE A 175 -14.03 -6.32 -6.25
C ILE A 175 -14.66 -6.65 -4.89
N TYR A 176 -15.07 -7.90 -4.67
CA TYR A 176 -15.61 -8.37 -3.40
C TYR A 176 -14.52 -8.46 -2.33
N TYR A 177 -13.37 -9.09 -2.64
CA TYR A 177 -12.27 -9.26 -1.68
C TYR A 177 -11.61 -7.95 -1.26
N PHE A 178 -11.70 -6.89 -2.07
CA PHE A 178 -11.22 -5.55 -1.74
C PHE A 178 -12.29 -4.67 -1.10
N SER A 179 -13.49 -5.23 -0.83
CA SER A 179 -14.53 -4.48 -0.14
C SER A 179 -14.20 -4.25 1.33
N ARG A 180 -14.65 -3.12 1.86
CA ARG A 180 -14.58 -2.85 3.30
C ARG A 180 -15.27 -3.94 4.11
N TRP A 181 -16.38 -4.46 3.61
CA TRP A 181 -17.14 -5.50 4.27
C TRP A 181 -16.33 -6.79 4.45
N TRP A 182 -15.61 -7.24 3.43
CA TRP A 182 -14.76 -8.42 3.49
C TRP A 182 -13.62 -8.25 4.50
N TRP A 183 -12.91 -7.10 4.45
CA TRP A 183 -11.83 -6.81 5.39
C TRP A 183 -12.32 -6.67 6.83
N VAL A 184 -13.46 -5.98 7.05
CA VAL A 184 -14.09 -5.88 8.38
C VAL A 184 -14.44 -7.26 8.95
N ARG A 185 -14.99 -8.14 8.10
CA ARG A 185 -15.30 -9.50 8.47
C ARG A 185 -14.03 -10.28 8.84
N LEU A 186 -13.01 -10.28 7.98
CA LEU A 186 -11.73 -10.94 8.22
C LEU A 186 -11.10 -10.47 9.54
N PHE A 187 -10.99 -9.18 9.76
CA PHE A 187 -10.39 -8.63 10.96
C PHE A 187 -11.15 -9.05 12.23
N ARG A 188 -12.49 -9.01 12.21
CA ARG A 188 -13.29 -9.48 13.35
C ARG A 188 -13.13 -10.98 13.60
N GLU A 189 -13.15 -11.80 12.55
CA GLU A 189 -12.98 -13.25 12.65
C GLU A 189 -11.58 -13.64 13.14
N THR A 190 -10.60 -12.76 12.99
CA THR A 190 -9.21 -12.97 13.42
C THR A 190 -8.84 -12.23 14.71
N GLY A 191 -9.84 -11.78 15.50
CA GLY A 191 -9.63 -11.25 16.85
C GLY A 191 -9.31 -9.76 16.92
N TRP A 192 -9.63 -8.97 15.88
CA TRP A 192 -9.40 -7.54 15.87
C TRP A 192 -10.66 -6.73 16.20
N LYS A 193 -10.49 -5.70 17.02
CA LYS A 193 -11.43 -4.60 17.17
C LYS A 193 -11.04 -3.48 16.20
N ILE A 194 -11.99 -3.03 15.39
CA ILE A 194 -11.79 -1.91 14.47
C ILE A 194 -11.98 -0.61 15.22
N VAL A 195 -10.90 0.13 15.42
CA VAL A 195 -10.88 1.42 16.15
C VAL A 195 -11.29 2.56 15.24
N ALA A 196 -10.77 2.58 14.01
CA ALA A 196 -11.10 3.60 13.03
C ALA A 196 -11.05 3.04 11.61
N GLN A 197 -11.81 3.67 10.73
CA GLN A 197 -11.81 3.41 9.29
C GLN A 197 -11.81 4.73 8.54
N ASP A 198 -10.97 4.84 7.54
CA ASP A 198 -10.93 5.98 6.61
C ASP A 198 -10.58 5.49 5.19
N SER A 199 -10.18 6.39 4.34
CA SER A 199 -9.70 6.13 2.98
C SER A 199 -8.55 7.07 2.63
N ASN A 200 -7.80 6.73 1.58
CA ASN A 200 -6.71 7.59 1.12
C ASN A 200 -7.19 8.88 0.43
N ARG A 201 -8.51 9.06 0.25
CA ARG A 201 -9.13 10.23 -0.37
C ARG A 201 -8.56 10.60 -1.74
N LEU A 202 -8.01 9.62 -2.44
CA LEU A 202 -7.46 9.77 -3.79
C LEU A 202 -8.13 8.79 -4.74
N PHE A 203 -8.39 9.25 -5.96
CA PHE A 203 -8.83 8.39 -7.05
C PHE A 203 -7.67 8.11 -8.01
N TYR A 204 -7.36 6.85 -8.19
CA TYR A 204 -6.49 6.32 -9.23
C TYR A 204 -6.86 4.86 -9.54
N THR A 205 -6.38 4.37 -10.66
CA THR A 205 -6.54 2.97 -11.10
C THR A 205 -5.16 2.38 -11.34
N GLY A 206 -5.06 1.08 -11.52
CA GLY A 206 -3.81 0.44 -11.90
C GLY A 206 -3.18 1.01 -13.18
N ALA A 207 -4.03 1.54 -14.09
CA ALA A 207 -3.59 2.17 -15.34
C ALA A 207 -3.33 3.68 -15.24
N SER A 208 -3.75 4.34 -14.14
CA SER A 208 -3.68 5.82 -14.01
C SER A 208 -2.88 6.31 -12.80
N ILE A 209 -2.33 5.42 -11.98
CA ILE A 209 -1.56 5.83 -10.80
C ILE A 209 -0.33 6.68 -11.20
N MET A 210 0.29 6.34 -12.33
CA MET A 210 1.47 7.06 -12.85
C MET A 210 1.11 8.23 -13.77
N ASP A 211 -0.17 8.54 -13.96
CA ASP A 211 -0.62 9.63 -14.84
C ASP A 211 -0.48 10.98 -14.14
N SER A 212 0.54 11.75 -14.51
CA SER A 212 0.82 13.07 -13.95
C SER A 212 -0.22 14.16 -14.34
N ASN A 213 -1.07 13.92 -15.33
CA ASN A 213 -2.14 14.85 -15.69
C ASN A 213 -3.25 14.89 -14.62
N LEU A 214 -3.36 13.86 -13.79
CA LEU A 214 -4.25 13.80 -12.64
C LEU A 214 -3.50 14.21 -11.37
N ASN A 215 -3.39 15.49 -11.10
CA ASN A 215 -2.72 15.97 -9.88
C ASN A 215 -3.50 15.59 -8.60
N ILE A 216 -2.89 15.75 -7.43
CA ILE A 216 -3.46 15.36 -6.12
C ILE A 216 -4.84 16.00 -5.89
N SER A 217 -5.01 17.30 -6.18
CA SER A 217 -6.28 18.00 -5.98
C SER A 217 -7.40 17.41 -6.87
N MET A 218 -7.11 17.10 -8.13
CA MET A 218 -8.07 16.44 -9.03
C MET A 218 -8.42 15.04 -8.54
N ARG A 219 -7.43 14.24 -8.13
CA ARG A 219 -7.65 12.89 -7.59
C ARG A 219 -8.51 12.92 -6.34
N ASN A 220 -8.32 13.92 -5.48
CA ASN A 220 -9.13 14.12 -4.28
C ASN A 220 -10.59 14.43 -4.64
N LYS A 221 -10.84 15.36 -5.57
CA LYS A 221 -12.19 15.67 -6.04
C LYS A 221 -12.86 14.47 -6.70
N LEU A 222 -12.14 13.73 -7.53
CA LEU A 222 -12.66 12.53 -8.18
C LEU A 222 -13.01 11.43 -7.17
N SER A 223 -12.25 11.30 -6.07
CA SER A 223 -12.54 10.30 -5.06
C SER A 223 -13.89 10.49 -4.36
N CYS A 224 -14.39 11.72 -4.29
CA CYS A 224 -15.72 12.02 -3.72
C CYS A 224 -16.87 11.43 -4.56
N VAL A 225 -16.67 11.23 -5.87
CA VAL A 225 -17.69 10.74 -6.81
C VAL A 225 -17.46 9.30 -7.22
N LEU A 226 -16.19 8.96 -7.49
CA LEU A 226 -15.79 7.66 -8.04
C LEU A 226 -15.32 6.68 -6.96
N GLY A 227 -15.18 7.13 -5.72
CA GLY A 227 -14.65 6.38 -4.59
C GLY A 227 -13.13 6.47 -4.48
N SER A 228 -12.63 6.30 -3.27
CA SER A 228 -11.21 6.32 -2.96
C SER A 228 -10.54 5.00 -3.36
N SER A 229 -9.28 5.08 -3.77
CA SER A 229 -8.53 3.91 -4.27
C SER A 229 -8.04 2.97 -3.17
N CYS A 230 -7.86 3.47 -1.93
CA CYS A 230 -7.52 2.62 -0.79
C CYS A 230 -8.43 2.87 0.39
N ASN A 231 -8.67 1.81 1.16
CA ASN A 231 -9.26 1.84 2.49
C ASN A 231 -8.13 1.87 3.52
N ILE A 232 -8.37 2.51 4.66
CA ILE A 232 -7.46 2.54 5.82
C ILE A 232 -8.21 1.98 7.02
N PHE A 233 -7.57 1.05 7.72
CA PHE A 233 -8.09 0.45 8.94
C PHE A 233 -7.10 0.64 10.07
N VAL A 234 -7.60 1.09 11.22
CA VAL A 234 -6.88 1.09 12.49
C VAL A 234 -7.52 0.04 13.39
N LEU A 235 -6.71 -0.89 13.83
CA LEU A 235 -7.12 -2.07 14.58
C LEU A 235 -6.43 -2.09 15.95
N SER A 236 -7.11 -2.63 16.96
CA SER A 236 -6.52 -3.02 18.25
C SER A 236 -6.85 -4.47 18.55
N SER A 237 -6.08 -5.13 19.40
CA SER A 237 -6.44 -6.47 19.88
C SER A 237 -7.77 -6.42 20.63
N SER A 238 -8.60 -7.46 20.47
CA SER A 238 -9.88 -7.57 21.16
C SER A 238 -9.76 -8.00 22.63
N ASP A 239 -8.59 -8.49 23.06
CA ASP A 239 -8.42 -9.15 24.36
C ASP A 239 -8.39 -8.23 25.57
N GLU A 240 -8.51 -6.90 25.40
CA GLU A 240 -8.39 -5.94 26.50
C GLU A 240 -9.68 -5.16 26.86
N ALA A 241 -10.79 -5.38 26.17
CA ALA A 241 -12.02 -4.61 26.43
C ALA A 241 -12.92 -5.22 27.52
N ASP A 242 -12.76 -6.49 27.89
CA ASP A 242 -13.66 -7.20 28.81
C ASP A 242 -13.10 -7.40 30.25
N SER A 243 -11.92 -6.91 30.57
CA SER A 243 -11.32 -7.06 31.90
C SER A 243 -11.51 -5.87 32.85
N GLN A 244 -12.30 -4.85 32.43
CA GLN A 244 -12.66 -3.69 33.26
C GLN A 244 -14.17 -3.44 33.25
N VAL A 245 -14.97 -4.43 33.69
CA VAL A 245 -16.34 -4.24 34.17
C VAL A 245 -16.50 -4.94 35.50
#